data_853f41427429e75253522ebf36529d1a
#
_entry.id   853f41427429e75253522ebf36529d1a
#
_cell.length_a   1.000
_cell.length_b   1.000
_cell.length_c   1.000
_cell.angle_alpha   90.00
_cell.angle_beta   90.00
_cell.angle_gamma   90.00
#
_symmetry.space_group_name_H-M   'P 1'
#
loop_
_entity.id
_entity.type
_entity.pdbx_description
1 polymer ?
#
loop_
_entity_poly.entity_id
_entity_poly.type
_entity_poly.pdbx_seq_one_letter_code
_entity_poly.pdbx_strand_id
1 'polypeptide(L)'
;MLTVKTPKRGSDTWGSGAFGASRGKRNHMGIDYSAAEGSILCTPVTGHVTKLGYCYGDDLSYRYVQIKDQEGNRHRLFYVEPDVVVGDEVVEGDEIGEVQNIVRRYPTPKGMKNHVHYEIIDTNELYVNPDIFWGK
;
A
#
# COMPACT_ATOMS: atom_id res chain seq x y z
N MET A 1 -4.32 -7.46 -8.29
CA MET A 1 -4.39 -6.03 -8.36
C MET A 1 -5.06 -5.46 -7.14
N LEU A 2 -4.56 -4.36 -6.66
CA LEU A 2 -5.21 -3.60 -5.61
C LEU A 2 -6.64 -3.36 -6.06
N THR A 3 -7.60 -3.14 -5.18
CA THR A 3 -8.97 -3.04 -5.62
C THR A 3 -9.03 -2.35 -6.98
N VAL A 4 -9.55 -3.04 -7.96
CA VAL A 4 -9.50 -2.61 -9.36
C VAL A 4 -10.09 -1.23 -9.60
N LYS A 5 -10.94 -0.77 -8.69
CA LYS A 5 -11.65 0.49 -8.83
C LYS A 5 -11.05 1.62 -8.03
N THR A 6 -9.97 1.35 -7.29
CA THR A 6 -9.33 2.37 -6.48
C THR A 6 -8.46 3.25 -7.37
N PRO A 7 -8.78 4.53 -7.54
CA PRO A 7 -7.98 5.41 -8.41
C PRO A 7 -6.65 5.75 -7.75
N LYS A 8 -5.66 6.08 -8.57
CA LYS A 8 -4.39 6.58 -8.07
C LYS A 8 -4.62 7.94 -7.40
N ARG A 9 -3.83 8.21 -6.36
CA ARG A 9 -3.91 9.45 -5.61
C ARG A 9 -3.67 10.70 -6.47
N GLY A 10 -2.76 10.64 -7.42
CA GLY A 10 -2.34 11.81 -8.17
C GLY A 10 -1.43 12.71 -7.34
N SER A 11 -1.39 14.01 -7.67
CA SER A 11 -0.55 14.99 -6.98
C SER A 11 -1.38 15.81 -6.01
N ASP A 12 -0.80 16.16 -4.87
CA ASP A 12 -1.39 17.08 -3.89
C ASP A 12 -0.26 17.85 -3.18
N THR A 13 -0.58 18.54 -2.09
CA THR A 13 0.41 19.36 -1.36
C THR A 13 1.54 18.52 -0.76
N TRP A 14 1.37 17.22 -0.65
CA TRP A 14 2.35 16.29 -0.08
C TRP A 14 3.14 15.56 -1.15
N GLY A 15 2.92 15.87 -2.43
CA GLY A 15 3.62 15.30 -3.56
C GLY A 15 2.76 14.42 -4.43
N SER A 16 3.37 13.87 -5.47
CA SER A 16 2.71 12.94 -6.37
C SER A 16 2.64 11.55 -5.75
N GLY A 17 1.54 10.84 -5.99
CA GLY A 17 1.39 9.44 -5.60
C GLY A 17 2.02 8.46 -6.59
N ALA A 18 2.63 8.92 -7.67
CA ALA A 18 3.22 8.06 -8.69
C ALA A 18 4.54 7.44 -8.22
N PHE A 19 4.86 6.26 -8.76
CA PHE A 19 6.13 5.60 -8.48
C PHE A 19 7.30 6.48 -8.95
N GLY A 20 8.34 6.59 -8.12
CA GLY A 20 9.52 7.39 -8.43
C GLY A 20 9.36 8.88 -8.19
N ALA A 21 8.17 9.35 -7.80
CA ALA A 21 7.96 10.76 -7.49
C ALA A 21 8.85 11.17 -6.31
N SER A 22 9.32 12.43 -6.36
CA SER A 22 10.23 12.95 -5.34
C SER A 22 9.57 13.00 -3.96
N ARG A 23 10.32 12.63 -2.93
CA ARG A 23 9.97 12.73 -1.51
C ARG A 23 11.12 13.42 -0.78
N GLY A 24 11.47 14.61 -1.20
CA GLY A 24 12.66 15.30 -0.71
C GLY A 24 13.92 14.60 -1.21
N LYS A 25 14.64 13.91 -0.30
CA LYS A 25 15.89 13.22 -0.68
C LYS A 25 15.66 11.79 -1.19
N ARG A 26 14.41 11.32 -1.24
CA ARG A 26 14.06 9.97 -1.68
C ARG A 26 13.00 10.00 -2.74
N ASN A 27 13.01 8.99 -3.59
CA ASN A 27 11.93 8.76 -4.53
C ASN A 27 10.81 7.96 -3.87
N HIS A 28 9.60 8.11 -4.37
CA HIS A 28 8.46 7.33 -3.94
C HIS A 28 8.59 5.90 -4.47
N MET A 29 8.70 4.92 -3.58
CA MET A 29 9.01 3.53 -3.93
C MET A 29 7.78 2.66 -4.18
N GLY A 30 6.65 3.27 -4.43
CA GLY A 30 5.39 2.60 -4.72
C GLY A 30 4.43 3.55 -5.39
N ILE A 31 3.15 3.19 -5.38
CA ILE A 31 2.08 4.03 -5.91
C ILE A 31 1.02 4.20 -4.83
N ASP A 32 0.52 5.42 -4.68
CA ASP A 32 -0.59 5.72 -3.78
C ASP A 32 -1.91 5.64 -4.56
N TYR A 33 -2.83 4.87 -4.02
CA TYR A 33 -4.18 4.73 -4.58
C TYR A 33 -5.17 5.38 -3.64
N SER A 34 -5.99 6.28 -4.14
CA SER A 34 -7.00 6.97 -3.34
C SER A 34 -7.97 5.96 -2.74
N ALA A 35 -8.23 6.09 -1.46
CA ALA A 35 -9.15 5.20 -0.76
C ALA A 35 -9.70 5.90 0.48
N ALA A 36 -11.00 5.78 0.70
CA ALA A 36 -11.64 6.36 1.88
C ALA A 36 -11.37 5.51 3.12
N GLU A 37 -11.28 6.15 4.27
CA GLU A 37 -11.17 5.47 5.55
C GLU A 37 -12.30 4.47 5.71
N GLY A 38 -12.00 3.26 6.21
CA GLY A 38 -12.98 2.21 6.44
C GLY A 38 -13.32 1.38 5.22
N SER A 39 -12.79 1.74 4.05
CA SER A 39 -13.00 0.93 2.85
C SER A 39 -12.36 -0.43 3.00
N ILE A 40 -13.00 -1.46 2.49
CA ILE A 40 -12.44 -2.82 2.49
C ILE A 40 -11.30 -2.88 1.48
N LEU A 41 -10.16 -3.38 1.93
CA LEU A 41 -9.01 -3.60 1.06
C LEU A 41 -8.85 -5.09 0.81
N CYS A 42 -8.70 -5.44 -0.47
CA CYS A 42 -8.52 -6.81 -0.90
C CYS A 42 -7.10 -7.03 -1.40
N THR A 43 -6.59 -8.25 -1.25
CA THR A 43 -5.25 -8.57 -1.72
C THR A 43 -5.18 -8.52 -3.24
N PRO A 44 -4.14 -7.88 -3.80
CA PRO A 44 -3.95 -7.86 -5.25
C PRO A 44 -3.41 -9.18 -5.80
N VAL A 45 -2.91 -10.06 -4.95
CA VAL A 45 -2.25 -11.30 -5.38
C VAL A 45 -2.66 -12.47 -4.52
N THR A 46 -2.53 -13.67 -5.08
CA THR A 46 -2.61 -14.94 -4.35
C THR A 46 -1.24 -15.21 -3.72
N GLY A 47 -1.24 -15.59 -2.45
CA GLY A 47 -0.01 -15.86 -1.74
C GLY A 47 -0.28 -16.06 -0.26
N HIS A 48 0.66 -15.65 0.58
CA HIS A 48 0.47 -15.75 2.02
C HIS A 48 1.02 -14.53 2.73
N VAL A 49 0.42 -14.22 3.87
CA VAL A 49 0.82 -13.08 4.70
C VAL A 49 2.13 -13.41 5.40
N THR A 50 3.15 -12.61 5.15
CA THR A 50 4.49 -12.84 5.72
C THR A 50 4.85 -11.83 6.79
N LYS A 51 4.17 -10.68 6.84
CA LYS A 51 4.46 -9.67 7.84
C LYS A 51 3.27 -8.72 8.02
N LEU A 52 3.05 -8.32 9.26
CA LEU A 52 2.17 -7.21 9.63
C LEU A 52 3.06 -6.17 10.29
N GLY A 53 3.50 -5.19 9.51
CA GLY A 53 4.48 -4.22 9.99
C GLY A 53 3.83 -2.91 10.45
N TYR A 54 4.69 -1.98 10.86
CA TYR A 54 4.31 -0.65 11.28
C TYR A 54 4.87 0.36 10.30
N CYS A 55 4.04 1.34 9.90
CA CYS A 55 4.47 2.32 8.91
C CYS A 55 5.42 3.36 9.50
N TYR A 56 5.27 3.66 10.80
CA TYR A 56 6.04 4.68 11.49
C TYR A 56 6.53 4.17 12.84
N GLY A 57 7.75 4.52 13.20
CA GLY A 57 8.30 4.15 14.50
C GLY A 57 7.70 4.95 15.66
N ASP A 58 7.17 6.14 15.37
CA ASP A 58 6.62 7.04 16.37
C ASP A 58 5.09 6.94 16.50
N ASP A 59 4.44 6.13 15.67
CA ASP A 59 2.98 5.95 15.71
C ASP A 59 2.65 4.53 15.23
N LEU A 60 2.49 3.63 16.19
CA LEU A 60 2.27 2.21 15.90
C LEU A 60 0.82 1.90 15.51
N SER A 61 -0.05 2.89 15.40
CA SER A 61 -1.42 2.67 14.94
C SER A 61 -1.49 2.45 13.43
N TYR A 62 -0.52 2.97 12.67
CA TYR A 62 -0.48 2.80 11.22
C TYR A 62 0.28 1.53 10.87
N ARG A 63 -0.41 0.66 10.14
CA ARG A 63 0.08 -0.69 9.84
C ARG A 63 0.22 -0.92 8.34
N TYR A 64 1.03 -1.92 7.98
CA TYR A 64 1.04 -2.45 6.62
C TYR A 64 0.94 -3.97 6.65
N VAL A 65 0.40 -4.52 5.56
CA VAL A 65 0.29 -5.95 5.32
C VAL A 65 1.27 -6.31 4.21
N GLN A 66 2.10 -7.32 4.44
CA GLN A 66 2.99 -7.85 3.42
C GLN A 66 2.53 -9.23 3.00
N ILE A 67 2.34 -9.42 1.70
CA ILE A 67 1.93 -10.69 1.12
C ILE A 67 3.00 -11.10 0.12
N LYS A 68 3.49 -12.33 0.27
CA LYS A 68 4.45 -12.91 -0.66
C LYS A 68 3.67 -13.72 -1.68
N ASP A 69 3.81 -13.36 -2.96
CA ASP A 69 3.11 -14.07 -4.02
C ASP A 69 3.78 -15.40 -4.36
N GLN A 70 3.19 -16.14 -5.31
CA GLN A 70 3.67 -17.46 -5.68
C GLN A 70 5.04 -17.46 -6.35
N GLU A 71 5.48 -16.31 -6.84
CA GLU A 71 6.78 -16.14 -7.49
C GLU A 71 7.84 -15.56 -6.55
N GLY A 72 7.45 -15.26 -5.30
CA GLY A 72 8.38 -14.76 -4.30
C GLY A 72 8.46 -13.24 -4.19
N ASN A 73 7.65 -12.51 -4.96
CA ASN A 73 7.58 -11.05 -4.83
C ASN A 73 6.79 -10.68 -3.59
N ARG A 74 7.23 -9.64 -2.89
CA ARG A 74 6.56 -9.14 -1.69
C ARG A 74 5.74 -7.90 -2.02
N HIS A 75 4.47 -7.96 -1.68
CA HIS A 75 3.52 -6.89 -1.90
C HIS A 75 3.19 -6.27 -0.55
N ARG A 76 3.48 -4.99 -0.38
CA ARG A 76 3.22 -4.26 0.87
C ARG A 76 2.13 -3.22 0.64
N LEU A 77 1.11 -3.27 1.48
CA LEU A 77 -0.01 -2.35 1.43
C LEU A 77 -0.05 -1.59 2.74
N PHE A 78 0.21 -0.29 2.68
CA PHE A 78 0.39 0.58 3.85
C PHE A 78 -0.89 1.33 4.18
N TYR A 79 -1.07 1.60 5.45
CA TYR A 79 -2.20 2.33 6.04
C TYR A 79 -3.45 1.47 6.02
N VAL A 80 -3.28 0.25 6.52
CA VAL A 80 -4.32 -0.78 6.57
C VAL A 80 -4.44 -1.32 7.99
N GLU A 81 -5.65 -1.32 8.54
CA GLU A 81 -5.93 -2.07 9.76
C GLU A 81 -6.12 -3.53 9.38
N PRO A 82 -5.18 -4.43 9.74
CA PRO A 82 -5.24 -5.80 9.25
C PRO A 82 -6.37 -6.60 9.88
N ASP A 83 -7.01 -7.45 9.08
CA ASP A 83 -7.90 -8.48 9.60
C ASP A 83 -7.39 -9.89 9.26
N VAL A 84 -6.12 -10.00 8.92
CA VAL A 84 -5.40 -11.26 8.68
C VAL A 84 -4.23 -11.35 9.64
N VAL A 85 -3.66 -12.55 9.78
CA VAL A 85 -2.46 -12.78 10.61
C VAL A 85 -1.35 -13.37 9.76
N VAL A 86 -0.11 -13.26 10.25
CA VAL A 86 1.05 -13.85 9.57
C VAL A 86 0.83 -15.36 9.46
N GLY A 87 1.06 -15.88 8.26
CA GLY A 87 0.85 -17.29 7.94
C GLY A 87 -0.45 -17.56 7.20
N ASP A 88 -1.40 -16.62 7.21
CA ASP A 88 -2.65 -16.80 6.46
C ASP A 88 -2.37 -16.92 4.98
N GLU A 89 -3.04 -17.88 4.33
CA GLU A 89 -3.06 -17.97 2.89
C GLU A 89 -4.22 -17.17 2.36
N VAL A 90 -3.97 -16.41 1.29
CA VAL A 90 -4.97 -15.55 0.67
C VAL A 90 -5.02 -15.79 -0.83
N VAL A 91 -6.20 -15.64 -1.38
CA VAL A 91 -6.43 -15.70 -2.83
C VAL A 91 -6.72 -14.29 -3.31
N GLU A 92 -6.23 -13.93 -4.48
CA GLU A 92 -6.48 -12.63 -5.08
C GLU A 92 -7.95 -12.24 -4.91
N GLY A 93 -8.19 -11.05 -4.38
CA GLY A 93 -9.52 -10.55 -4.09
C GLY A 93 -10.01 -10.80 -2.67
N ASP A 94 -9.33 -11.62 -1.87
CA ASP A 94 -9.71 -11.82 -0.48
C ASP A 94 -9.52 -10.53 0.32
N GLU A 95 -10.41 -10.29 1.28
CA GLU A 95 -10.30 -9.15 2.18
C GLU A 95 -9.09 -9.33 3.10
N ILE A 96 -8.29 -8.27 3.27
CA ILE A 96 -7.12 -8.28 4.13
C ILE A 96 -7.16 -7.21 5.21
N GLY A 97 -8.10 -6.29 5.14
CA GLY A 97 -8.23 -5.26 6.16
C GLY A 97 -9.07 -4.08 5.72
N GLU A 98 -9.03 -3.04 6.53
CA GLU A 98 -9.73 -1.79 6.27
C GLU A 98 -8.73 -0.65 6.12
N VAL A 99 -9.02 0.28 5.22
CA VAL A 99 -8.19 1.44 4.96
C VAL A 99 -8.21 2.37 6.17
N GLN A 100 -7.04 2.79 6.62
CA GLN A 100 -6.87 3.73 7.73
C GLN A 100 -6.93 5.17 7.24
N ASN A 101 -7.03 6.11 8.17
CA ASN A 101 -7.02 7.54 7.86
C ASN A 101 -5.61 8.09 8.01
N ILE A 102 -4.87 8.20 6.91
CA ILE A 102 -3.51 8.77 6.92
C ILE A 102 -3.54 10.30 6.92
N VAL A 103 -4.66 10.90 6.54
CA VAL A 103 -4.82 12.36 6.50
C VAL A 103 -4.67 12.97 7.89
N ARG A 104 -5.07 12.26 8.95
CA ARG A 104 -4.90 12.75 10.33
C ARG A 104 -3.46 13.01 10.69
N ARG A 105 -2.52 12.26 10.11
CA ARG A 105 -1.10 12.45 10.35
C ARG A 105 -0.56 13.69 9.64
N TYR A 106 -1.18 14.09 8.55
CA TYR A 106 -0.74 15.18 7.70
C TYR A 106 -1.87 16.19 7.46
N PRO A 107 -2.39 16.82 8.53
CA PRO A 107 -3.49 17.76 8.39
C PRO A 107 -3.02 19.03 7.67
N THR A 108 -3.74 19.44 6.65
CA THR A 108 -3.53 20.72 5.97
C THR A 108 -4.86 21.23 5.46
N PRO A 109 -4.98 22.57 5.23
CA PRO A 109 -6.21 23.11 4.64
C PRO A 109 -6.53 22.55 3.26
N LYS A 110 -5.50 22.19 2.49
CA LYS A 110 -5.66 21.61 1.15
C LYS A 110 -5.62 20.09 1.17
N GLY A 111 -5.19 19.53 2.29
CA GLY A 111 -5.24 18.11 2.57
C GLY A 111 -4.49 17.20 1.62
N MET A 112 -3.95 16.15 2.18
CA MET A 112 -3.53 14.98 1.45
C MET A 112 -4.79 14.15 1.19
N LYS A 113 -4.94 13.58 -0.01
CA LYS A 113 -6.03 12.63 -0.25
C LYS A 113 -5.75 11.36 0.52
N ASN A 114 -6.77 10.83 1.21
CA ASN A 114 -6.61 9.56 1.90
C ASN A 114 -6.30 8.46 0.90
N HIS A 115 -5.37 7.57 1.25
CA HIS A 115 -4.85 6.61 0.28
C HIS A 115 -4.24 5.39 0.94
N VAL A 116 -4.02 4.37 0.12
CA VAL A 116 -3.19 3.22 0.44
C VAL A 116 -1.92 3.33 -0.40
N HIS A 117 -0.78 3.11 0.23
CA HIS A 117 0.50 3.07 -0.46
C HIS A 117 0.82 1.61 -0.78
N TYR A 118 1.10 1.32 -2.04
CA TYR A 118 1.36 -0.04 -2.51
C TYR A 118 2.77 -0.15 -3.06
N GLU A 119 3.56 -1.05 -2.49
CA GLU A 119 4.94 -1.34 -2.90
C GLU A 119 5.06 -2.79 -3.33
N ILE A 120 5.93 -3.04 -4.30
CA ILE A 120 6.33 -4.39 -4.68
C ILE A 120 7.85 -4.48 -4.61
N ILE A 121 8.35 -5.50 -3.92
CA ILE A 121 9.78 -5.79 -3.83
C ILE A 121 9.99 -7.17 -4.45
N ASP A 122 10.81 -7.23 -5.52
CA ASP A 122 11.03 -8.48 -6.23
C ASP A 122 12.02 -9.40 -5.51
N THR A 123 12.27 -10.57 -6.11
CA THR A 123 13.16 -11.57 -5.52
C THR A 123 14.63 -11.14 -5.47
N ASN A 124 14.98 -10.07 -6.19
CA ASN A 124 16.32 -9.48 -6.16
C ASN A 124 16.40 -8.31 -5.17
N GLU A 125 15.39 -8.13 -4.32
CA GLU A 125 15.31 -7.06 -3.33
C GLU A 125 15.22 -5.67 -3.96
N LEU A 126 14.68 -5.58 -5.17
CA LEU A 126 14.49 -4.32 -5.87
C LEU A 126 13.02 -3.90 -5.85
N TYR A 127 12.78 -2.60 -5.64
CA TYR A 127 11.44 -2.05 -5.76
C TYR A 127 11.03 -2.03 -7.21
N VAL A 128 9.82 -2.51 -7.48
CA VAL A 128 9.25 -2.60 -8.82
C VAL A 128 8.09 -1.64 -8.95
N ASN A 129 8.04 -0.91 -10.05
CA ASN A 129 6.89 -0.03 -10.33
C ASN A 129 5.63 -0.91 -10.48
N PRO A 130 4.62 -0.75 -9.60
CA PRO A 130 3.40 -1.56 -9.70
C PRO A 130 2.70 -1.47 -11.05
N ASP A 131 2.73 -0.32 -11.72
CA ASP A 131 2.13 -0.19 -13.04
C ASP A 131 2.82 -1.11 -14.05
N ILE A 132 4.15 -1.19 -13.98
CA ILE A 132 4.92 -2.07 -14.88
C ILE A 132 4.66 -3.53 -14.53
N PHE A 133 4.64 -3.87 -13.25
CA PHE A 133 4.38 -5.22 -12.77
C PHE A 133 3.03 -5.73 -13.30
N TRP A 134 2.02 -4.88 -13.30
CA TRP A 134 0.67 -5.24 -13.74
C TRP A 134 0.42 -4.99 -15.23
N GLY A 135 1.44 -4.59 -15.99
CA GLY A 135 1.34 -4.42 -17.44
C GLY A 135 0.61 -3.17 -17.89
N LYS A 136 0.72 -2.10 -17.12
CA LYS A 136 0.02 -0.85 -17.44
C LYS A 136 0.94 0.28 -17.80
#